data_81984b99d111685d6ca55b6559b9a6b3
#
_entry.id   81984b99d111685d6ca55b6559b9a6b3
#
_cell.length_a   1.000
_cell.length_b   1.000
_cell.length_c   1.000
_cell.angle_alpha   90.00
_cell.angle_beta   90.00
_cell.angle_gamma   90.00
#
_symmetry.space_group_name_H-M   'P 1'
#
loop_
_entity.id
_entity.type
_entity.pdbx_description
1 polymer ?
#
loop_
_entity_poly.entity_id
_entity_poly.type
_entity_poly.pdbx_seq_one_letter_code
_entity_poly.pdbx_strand_id
1 'polypeptide(L)'
;AWKQYGLATMAADKKSDGRTYYNAHAWVHKDSEMAAAHLDDDASTDPFALLEGKVSCHTGWLKSAGMLLPMGYLISNDYAEVVGDSDDIESLRNTIYNFFSDNASIPDSGTPYHGYAGAVKCLSEGYGDVAFAKDSTVGSYCGNENASLNEDWCLPMDDYVPLPAFGQAPSHPVMYNPEKLDVQTRTAILNAMLAMNNEMYVEDYEMQGQTYTGCYN
;
A
#
# COMPACT_ATOMS: atom_id res chain seq x y z
N ALA A 1 -5.81 -13.88 9.57
CA ALA A 1 -5.60 -15.29 9.15
C ALA A 1 -4.93 -16.11 10.26
N TRP A 2 -3.73 -15.74 10.76
CA TRP A 2 -3.00 -16.57 11.74
C TRP A 2 -3.79 -16.81 13.05
N LYS A 3 -4.40 -15.77 13.61
CA LYS A 3 -5.20 -15.88 14.83
C LYS A 3 -6.46 -16.71 14.63
N GLN A 4 -7.12 -16.55 13.49
CA GLN A 4 -8.36 -17.26 13.18
C GLN A 4 -8.15 -18.74 12.84
N TYR A 5 -7.04 -19.05 12.15
CA TYR A 5 -6.77 -20.40 11.65
C TYR A 5 -5.60 -21.10 12.36
N GLY A 6 -5.10 -20.54 13.45
CA GLY A 6 -3.97 -21.11 14.20
C GLY A 6 -2.67 -21.20 13.40
N LEU A 7 -2.48 -20.32 12.40
CA LEU A 7 -1.29 -20.33 11.57
C LEU A 7 -0.13 -19.62 12.26
N ALA A 8 1.09 -20.06 11.99
CA ALA A 8 2.33 -19.43 12.43
C ALA A 8 3.12 -18.92 11.21
N THR A 9 3.91 -17.88 11.40
CA THR A 9 4.80 -17.36 10.36
C THR A 9 6.11 -18.15 10.36
N MET A 10 6.54 -18.59 9.18
CA MET A 10 7.82 -19.28 8.98
C MET A 10 8.89 -18.34 8.40
N ALA A 11 8.50 -17.51 7.47
CA ALA A 11 9.37 -16.53 6.81
C ALA A 11 8.54 -15.32 6.35
N ALA A 12 9.20 -14.26 5.97
CA ALA A 12 8.59 -13.10 5.29
C ALA A 12 9.54 -12.63 4.20
N ASP A 13 8.99 -12.02 3.14
CA ASP A 13 9.82 -11.42 2.11
C ASP A 13 10.58 -10.23 2.67
N LYS A 14 11.82 -10.08 2.21
CA LYS A 14 12.71 -8.99 2.58
C LYS A 14 12.83 -8.04 1.40
N LYS A 15 12.68 -6.75 1.65
CA LYS A 15 12.85 -5.72 0.64
C LYS A 15 14.34 -5.57 0.26
N SER A 16 14.62 -4.96 -0.88
CA SER A 16 16.00 -4.71 -1.32
C SER A 16 16.84 -3.91 -0.33
N ASP A 17 16.21 -3.03 0.43
CA ASP A 17 16.82 -2.25 1.51
C ASP A 17 16.94 -2.98 2.85
N GLY A 18 16.54 -4.25 2.89
CA GLY A 18 16.62 -5.11 4.06
C GLY A 18 15.42 -5.07 5.00
N ARG A 19 14.44 -4.20 4.77
CA ARG A 19 13.22 -4.12 5.58
C ARG A 19 12.30 -5.32 5.33
N THR A 20 11.56 -5.70 6.37
CA THR A 20 10.48 -6.70 6.32
C THR A 20 9.10 -6.05 6.49
N TYR A 21 9.00 -4.79 6.17
CA TYR A 21 7.78 -3.98 6.21
C TYR A 21 7.82 -2.89 5.14
N TYR A 22 6.69 -2.25 4.91
CA TYR A 22 6.55 -1.02 4.13
C TYR A 22 5.66 -0.03 4.89
N ASN A 23 5.86 1.26 4.64
CA ASN A 23 5.06 2.32 5.24
C ASN A 23 3.84 2.64 4.36
N ALA A 24 2.74 3.01 5.02
CA ALA A 24 1.56 3.57 4.36
C ALA A 24 1.62 5.09 4.42
N HIS A 25 1.48 5.75 3.26
CA HIS A 25 1.50 7.20 3.13
C HIS A 25 0.25 7.71 2.41
N ALA A 26 -0.11 8.97 2.73
CA ALA A 26 -0.87 9.80 1.82
C ALA A 26 0.12 10.51 0.90
N TRP A 27 -0.10 10.39 -0.40
CA TRP A 27 0.63 11.10 -1.43
C TRP A 27 -0.24 12.23 -1.94
N VAL A 28 0.30 13.45 -1.96
CA VAL A 28 -0.39 14.66 -2.39
C VAL A 28 0.45 15.42 -3.41
N HIS A 29 -0.18 16.32 -4.18
CA HIS A 29 0.56 17.21 -5.07
C HIS A 29 1.32 18.25 -4.25
N LYS A 30 2.53 18.63 -4.68
CA LYS A 30 3.40 19.62 -4.00
C LYS A 30 2.73 20.97 -3.76
N ASP A 31 1.83 21.38 -4.66
CA ASP A 31 1.12 22.67 -4.56
C ASP A 31 -0.16 22.59 -3.71
N SER A 32 -0.41 21.43 -3.07
CA SER A 32 -1.57 21.29 -2.18
C SER A 32 -1.33 21.94 -0.83
N GLU A 33 -2.42 22.34 -0.15
CA GLU A 33 -2.35 22.86 1.21
C GLU A 33 -1.82 21.82 2.22
N MET A 34 -2.07 20.54 1.97
CA MET A 34 -1.54 19.43 2.78
C MET A 34 -0.01 19.33 2.67
N ALA A 35 0.53 19.48 1.45
CA ALA A 35 1.97 19.53 1.23
C ALA A 35 2.59 20.77 1.89
N ALA A 36 1.96 21.93 1.75
CA ALA A 36 2.40 23.17 2.40
C ALA A 36 2.46 23.01 3.92
N ALA A 37 1.40 22.50 4.55
CA ALA A 37 1.33 22.27 5.98
C ALA A 37 2.33 21.20 6.47
N HIS A 38 2.72 20.26 5.62
CA HIS A 38 3.73 19.26 5.98
C HIS A 38 5.16 19.82 5.89
N LEU A 39 5.40 20.78 5.01
CA LEU A 39 6.75 21.28 4.68
C LEU A 39 7.10 22.62 5.35
N ASP A 40 6.15 23.25 6.05
CA ASP A 40 6.35 24.58 6.65
C ASP A 40 7.08 24.57 8.01
N ASP A 41 7.43 23.40 8.55
CA ASP A 41 8.04 23.21 9.86
C ASP A 41 7.26 23.82 11.04
N ASP A 42 5.98 24.17 10.82
CA ASP A 42 5.10 24.71 11.86
C ASP A 42 4.30 23.60 12.54
N ALA A 43 4.65 23.28 13.77
CA ALA A 43 3.94 22.26 14.55
C ALA A 43 2.46 22.58 14.85
N SER A 44 1.99 23.79 14.55
CA SER A 44 0.58 24.16 14.69
C SER A 44 -0.24 23.80 13.44
N THR A 45 0.39 23.54 12.32
CA THR A 45 -0.26 23.06 11.10
C THR A 45 -0.28 21.53 11.09
N ASP A 46 -1.41 20.95 10.71
CA ASP A 46 -1.60 19.52 10.69
C ASP A 46 -2.08 19.06 9.30
N PRO A 47 -1.20 18.44 8.51
CA PRO A 47 -1.56 17.99 7.17
C PRO A 47 -2.67 16.93 7.16
N PHE A 48 -2.86 16.18 8.24
CA PHE A 48 -3.91 15.17 8.33
C PHE A 48 -5.29 15.77 8.57
N ALA A 49 -5.37 16.88 9.32
CA ALA A 49 -6.62 17.61 9.49
C ALA A 49 -7.13 18.20 8.16
N LEU A 50 -6.22 18.56 7.26
CA LEU A 50 -6.55 19.07 5.91
C LEU A 50 -7.04 18.01 4.93
N LEU A 51 -7.03 16.73 5.30
CA LEU A 51 -7.58 15.64 4.48
C LEU A 51 -9.12 15.61 4.48
N GLU A 52 -9.76 16.22 5.46
CA GLU A 52 -11.22 16.29 5.54
C GLU A 52 -11.80 16.99 4.31
N GLY A 53 -12.84 16.39 3.72
CA GLY A 53 -13.53 16.89 2.54
C GLY A 53 -12.77 16.71 1.22
N LYS A 54 -11.54 16.19 1.21
CA LYS A 54 -10.75 15.95 -0.02
C LYS A 54 -11.27 14.73 -0.78
N VAL A 55 -11.02 14.71 -2.08
CA VAL A 55 -11.27 13.52 -2.89
C VAL A 55 -10.12 12.54 -2.73
N SER A 56 -10.38 11.40 -2.10
CA SER A 56 -9.36 10.39 -1.80
C SER A 56 -9.33 9.26 -2.85
N CYS A 57 -8.12 8.84 -3.21
CA CYS A 57 -7.84 7.72 -4.11
C CYS A 57 -7.30 6.54 -3.30
N HIS A 58 -8.13 5.51 -3.10
CA HIS A 58 -7.76 4.28 -2.40
C HIS A 58 -7.29 3.21 -3.39
N THR A 59 -6.49 2.24 -2.91
CA THR A 59 -6.02 1.14 -3.75
C THR A 59 -7.06 0.03 -3.98
N GLY A 60 -8.20 0.13 -3.34
CA GLY A 60 -9.31 -0.82 -3.38
C GLY A 60 -9.78 -1.21 -1.98
N TRP A 61 -10.91 -1.90 -1.94
CA TRP A 61 -11.57 -2.27 -0.68
C TRP A 61 -10.68 -3.13 0.21
N LEU A 62 -10.56 -2.76 1.50
CA LEU A 62 -9.81 -3.45 2.57
C LEU A 62 -8.31 -3.65 2.31
N LYS A 63 -7.70 -2.86 1.42
CA LYS A 63 -6.25 -2.90 1.21
C LYS A 63 -5.50 -2.23 2.36
N SER A 64 -4.40 -2.86 2.84
CA SER A 64 -3.69 -2.43 4.05
C SER A 64 -3.19 -0.99 3.97
N ALA A 65 -2.23 -0.67 3.10
CA ALA A 65 -1.65 0.68 3.03
C ALA A 65 -2.55 1.68 2.28
N GLY A 66 -3.44 1.20 1.42
CA GLY A 66 -4.33 2.06 0.64
C GLY A 66 -5.66 2.38 1.34
N MET A 67 -5.97 1.77 2.49
CA MET A 67 -7.23 2.01 3.18
C MET A 67 -7.16 1.74 4.68
N LEU A 68 -6.81 0.51 5.12
CA LEU A 68 -6.97 0.12 6.51
C LEU A 68 -6.03 0.88 7.46
N LEU A 69 -4.76 1.08 7.09
CA LEU A 69 -3.82 1.82 7.91
C LEU A 69 -4.16 3.33 7.95
N PRO A 70 -4.41 4.00 6.80
CA PRO A 70 -4.85 5.39 6.82
C PRO A 70 -6.12 5.60 7.65
N MET A 71 -7.17 4.85 7.39
CA MET A 71 -8.43 5.01 8.11
C MET A 71 -8.32 4.65 9.59
N GLY A 72 -7.58 3.58 9.91
CA GLY A 72 -7.31 3.21 11.31
C GLY A 72 -6.58 4.31 12.07
N TYR A 73 -5.61 4.97 11.43
CA TYR A 73 -4.91 6.11 12.00
C TYR A 73 -5.84 7.32 12.18
N LEU A 74 -6.59 7.69 11.14
CA LEU A 74 -7.49 8.84 11.18
C LEU A 74 -8.60 8.69 12.23
N ILE A 75 -9.16 7.47 12.36
CA ILE A 75 -10.18 7.19 13.38
C ILE A 75 -9.55 7.17 14.79
N SER A 76 -8.41 6.53 14.97
CA SER A 76 -7.79 6.39 16.30
C SER A 76 -7.18 7.68 16.86
N ASN A 77 -6.98 8.69 16.02
CA ASN A 77 -6.51 10.02 16.39
C ASN A 77 -7.60 11.09 16.27
N ASP A 78 -8.88 10.68 16.24
CA ASP A 78 -10.05 11.57 16.28
C ASP A 78 -10.17 12.54 15.09
N TYR A 79 -9.52 12.23 13.94
CA TYR A 79 -9.75 12.99 12.69
C TYR A 79 -11.06 12.59 12.02
N ALA A 80 -11.36 11.29 11.99
CA ALA A 80 -12.55 10.76 11.33
C ALA A 80 -13.46 10.05 12.33
N GLU A 81 -14.73 10.43 12.35
CA GLU A 81 -15.76 9.77 13.15
C GLU A 81 -16.34 8.58 12.40
N VAL A 82 -16.53 7.45 13.09
CA VAL A 82 -17.12 6.24 12.50
C VAL A 82 -18.61 6.48 12.21
N VAL A 83 -18.99 6.28 10.97
CA VAL A 83 -20.40 6.39 10.51
C VAL A 83 -21.00 4.99 10.39
N GLY A 84 -21.81 4.61 11.37
CA GLY A 84 -22.46 3.30 11.44
C GLY A 84 -22.05 2.50 12.67
N ASP A 85 -22.08 1.18 12.55
CA ASP A 85 -21.67 0.27 13.62
C ASP A 85 -20.16 0.06 13.59
N SER A 86 -19.47 0.38 14.70
CA SER A 86 -18.01 0.24 14.81
C SER A 86 -17.51 -1.20 14.72
N ASP A 87 -18.38 -2.17 14.98
CA ASP A 87 -18.07 -3.61 14.87
C ASP A 87 -18.36 -4.17 13.47
N ASP A 88 -18.98 -3.39 12.59
CA ASP A 88 -19.24 -3.77 11.20
C ASP A 88 -18.24 -3.10 10.25
N ILE A 89 -17.45 -3.93 9.57
CA ILE A 89 -16.43 -3.46 8.61
C ILE A 89 -17.04 -2.67 7.44
N GLU A 90 -18.29 -2.90 7.09
CA GLU A 90 -18.96 -2.16 6.01
C GLU A 90 -19.22 -0.69 6.40
N SER A 91 -19.28 -0.37 7.70
CA SER A 91 -19.34 1.02 8.19
C SER A 91 -18.12 1.85 7.76
N LEU A 92 -16.97 1.20 7.46
CA LEU A 92 -15.77 1.88 6.99
C LEU A 92 -16.01 2.61 5.65
N ARG A 93 -16.84 2.08 4.77
CA ARG A 93 -17.19 2.72 3.50
C ARG A 93 -17.92 4.06 3.72
N ASN A 94 -18.91 4.05 4.60
CA ASN A 94 -19.67 5.26 4.96
C ASN A 94 -18.76 6.27 5.66
N THR A 95 -17.87 5.80 6.52
CA THR A 95 -16.86 6.64 7.21
C THR A 95 -15.93 7.33 6.22
N ILE A 96 -15.46 6.61 5.19
CA ILE A 96 -14.62 7.19 4.14
C ILE A 96 -15.35 8.29 3.38
N TYR A 97 -16.57 8.02 2.92
CA TYR A 97 -17.35 9.03 2.18
C TYR A 97 -17.75 10.23 3.04
N ASN A 98 -17.98 10.03 4.34
CA ASN A 98 -18.29 11.11 5.26
C ASN A 98 -17.08 11.99 5.58
N PHE A 99 -15.91 11.40 5.80
CA PHE A 99 -14.69 12.14 6.14
C PHE A 99 -14.07 12.82 4.92
N PHE A 100 -13.92 12.11 3.81
CA PHE A 100 -13.33 12.64 2.59
C PHE A 100 -14.39 13.36 1.74
N SER A 101 -14.94 12.69 0.78
CA SER A 101 -16.04 13.22 -0.05
C SER A 101 -16.80 12.07 -0.69
N ASP A 102 -18.01 12.36 -1.18
CA ASP A 102 -18.82 11.38 -1.94
C ASP A 102 -18.14 10.90 -3.23
N ASN A 103 -17.10 11.61 -3.69
CA ASN A 103 -16.29 11.26 -4.86
C ASN A 103 -15.06 10.43 -4.49
N ALA A 104 -14.88 10.03 -3.23
CA ALA A 104 -13.77 9.17 -2.83
C ALA A 104 -13.73 7.90 -3.68
N SER A 105 -12.56 7.60 -4.26
CA SER A 105 -12.37 6.46 -5.14
C SER A 105 -11.99 5.21 -4.35
N ILE A 106 -12.89 4.23 -4.31
CA ILE A 106 -12.64 2.88 -3.77
C ILE A 106 -12.81 1.88 -4.93
N PRO A 107 -11.79 1.72 -5.77
CA PRO A 107 -11.93 1.01 -7.04
C PRO A 107 -12.03 -0.50 -6.86
N ASP A 108 -12.82 -1.13 -7.72
CA ASP A 108 -12.88 -2.58 -7.84
C ASP A 108 -11.67 -3.13 -8.60
N SER A 109 -11.33 -4.40 -8.33
CA SER A 109 -10.25 -5.09 -9.04
C SER A 109 -10.49 -5.12 -10.55
N GLY A 110 -9.44 -4.83 -11.32
CA GLY A 110 -9.51 -4.77 -12.78
C GLY A 110 -9.93 -3.42 -13.35
N THR A 111 -10.21 -2.41 -12.51
CA THR A 111 -10.47 -1.05 -12.97
C THR A 111 -9.18 -0.20 -13.05
N PRO A 112 -9.16 0.89 -13.84
CA PRO A 112 -7.94 1.68 -14.08
C PRO A 112 -7.26 2.26 -12.84
N TYR A 113 -8.04 2.54 -11.79
CA TYR A 113 -7.51 3.15 -10.55
C TYR A 113 -7.29 2.14 -9.42
N HIS A 114 -7.43 0.83 -9.69
CA HIS A 114 -7.18 -0.20 -8.69
C HIS A 114 -5.68 -0.43 -8.45
N GLY A 115 -5.33 -0.76 -7.21
CA GLY A 115 -3.96 -1.06 -6.80
C GLY A 115 -3.11 0.19 -6.55
N TYR A 116 -1.85 -0.03 -6.24
CA TYR A 116 -0.94 1.06 -5.89
C TYR A 116 -0.71 2.06 -7.05
N ALA A 117 -0.41 1.54 -8.24
CA ALA A 117 -0.29 2.35 -9.45
C ALA A 117 -1.57 3.13 -9.72
N GLY A 118 -2.73 2.47 -9.61
CA GLY A 118 -4.03 3.08 -9.87
C GLY A 118 -4.36 4.22 -8.92
N ALA A 119 -4.05 4.11 -7.64
CA ALA A 119 -4.27 5.19 -6.68
C ALA A 119 -3.40 6.42 -7.00
N VAL A 120 -2.11 6.22 -7.32
CA VAL A 120 -1.23 7.33 -7.73
C VAL A 120 -1.66 7.91 -9.08
N LYS A 121 -2.07 7.07 -10.03
CA LYS A 121 -2.66 7.52 -11.30
C LYS A 121 -3.87 8.44 -11.09
N CYS A 122 -4.77 8.08 -10.18
CA CYS A 122 -5.94 8.88 -9.82
C CYS A 122 -5.54 10.29 -9.34
N LEU A 123 -4.49 10.40 -8.51
CA LEU A 123 -3.91 11.68 -8.11
C LEU A 123 -3.28 12.42 -9.30
N SER A 124 -2.46 11.74 -10.07
CA SER A 124 -1.69 12.34 -11.19
C SER A 124 -2.58 12.90 -12.29
N GLU A 125 -3.71 12.25 -12.55
CA GLU A 125 -4.70 12.71 -13.54
C GLU A 125 -5.68 13.77 -12.98
N GLY A 126 -5.53 14.15 -11.70
CA GLY A 126 -6.34 15.18 -11.04
C GLY A 126 -7.78 14.74 -10.72
N TYR A 127 -8.04 13.43 -10.66
CA TYR A 127 -9.34 12.91 -10.21
C TYR A 127 -9.48 12.90 -8.69
N GLY A 128 -8.39 12.98 -7.96
CA GLY A 128 -8.39 13.09 -6.52
C GLY A 128 -7.27 13.99 -5.99
N ASP A 129 -7.43 14.45 -4.76
CA ASP A 129 -6.51 15.37 -4.07
C ASP A 129 -5.43 14.61 -3.30
N VAL A 130 -5.71 13.36 -2.93
CA VAL A 130 -4.83 12.52 -2.11
C VAL A 130 -4.89 11.06 -2.55
N ALA A 131 -3.73 10.41 -2.67
CA ALA A 131 -3.62 8.98 -2.97
C ALA A 131 -3.01 8.22 -1.81
N PHE A 132 -3.64 7.11 -1.39
CA PHE A 132 -3.11 6.25 -0.34
C PHE A 132 -2.34 5.08 -0.94
N ALA A 133 -1.04 5.02 -0.69
CA ALA A 133 -0.17 3.99 -1.22
C ALA A 133 1.02 3.71 -0.29
N LYS A 134 1.80 2.67 -0.61
CA LYS A 134 3.04 2.40 0.11
C LYS A 134 4.16 3.37 -0.28
N ASP A 135 5.15 3.50 0.58
CA ASP A 135 6.31 4.38 0.44
C ASP A 135 7.06 4.26 -0.90
N SER A 136 7.18 3.06 -1.45
CA SER A 136 7.91 2.82 -2.70
C SER A 136 7.10 3.05 -3.98
N THR A 137 5.79 3.37 -3.89
CA THR A 137 4.91 3.34 -5.07
C THR A 137 5.30 4.36 -6.12
N VAL A 138 5.43 5.64 -5.75
CA VAL A 138 5.76 6.69 -6.72
C VAL A 138 7.13 6.40 -7.36
N GLY A 139 8.14 6.06 -6.56
CA GLY A 139 9.46 5.71 -7.09
C GLY A 139 9.46 4.51 -8.03
N SER A 140 8.59 3.51 -7.78
CA SER A 140 8.52 2.31 -8.61
C SER A 140 7.90 2.54 -10.00
N TYR A 141 6.97 3.47 -10.13
CA TYR A 141 6.24 3.72 -11.37
C TYR A 141 6.66 4.99 -12.09
N CYS A 142 7.13 6.01 -11.35
CA CYS A 142 7.44 7.33 -11.87
C CYS A 142 8.91 7.75 -11.64
N GLY A 143 9.70 6.96 -10.94
CA GLY A 143 11.07 7.32 -10.51
C GLY A 143 12.18 6.79 -11.39
N ASN A 144 11.91 6.31 -12.61
CA ASN A 144 12.96 5.84 -13.49
C ASN A 144 13.72 7.04 -14.10
N GLU A 145 15.05 7.02 -14.06
CA GLU A 145 15.90 8.05 -14.69
C GLU A 145 15.65 8.19 -16.19
N ASN A 146 15.36 7.07 -16.86
CA ASN A 146 14.84 7.08 -18.21
C ASN A 146 13.33 7.30 -18.19
N ALA A 147 12.90 8.53 -18.41
CA ALA A 147 11.48 8.92 -18.36
C ALA A 147 10.57 8.08 -19.27
N SER A 148 11.11 7.50 -20.35
CA SER A 148 10.32 6.63 -21.24
C SER A 148 9.94 5.28 -20.64
N LEU A 149 10.49 4.94 -19.47
CA LEU A 149 10.15 3.74 -18.69
C LEU A 149 9.17 4.03 -17.55
N ASN A 150 8.86 5.29 -17.31
CA ASN A 150 7.79 5.67 -16.39
C ASN A 150 6.42 5.48 -17.07
N GLU A 151 5.40 5.35 -16.24
CA GLU A 151 4.03 5.32 -16.74
C GLU A 151 3.62 6.67 -17.35
N ASP A 152 2.81 6.64 -18.40
CA ASP A 152 2.42 7.86 -19.17
C ASP A 152 1.65 8.90 -18.33
N TRP A 153 1.02 8.47 -17.25
CA TRP A 153 0.26 9.31 -16.32
C TRP A 153 1.13 9.96 -15.23
N CYS A 154 2.42 9.66 -15.17
CA CYS A 154 3.30 10.19 -14.13
C CYS A 154 3.52 11.70 -14.24
N LEU A 155 3.41 12.39 -13.12
CA LEU A 155 3.94 13.74 -12.95
C LEU A 155 5.46 13.69 -12.71
N PRO A 156 6.16 14.82 -12.79
CA PRO A 156 7.53 14.91 -12.28
C PRO A 156 7.63 14.41 -10.84
N MET A 157 8.71 13.72 -10.50
CA MET A 157 8.89 13.13 -9.16
C MET A 157 8.74 14.14 -8.03
N ASP A 158 9.23 15.36 -8.23
CA ASP A 158 9.17 16.45 -7.25
C ASP A 158 7.75 17.01 -7.05
N ASP A 159 6.79 16.61 -7.88
CA ASP A 159 5.39 17.00 -7.72
C ASP A 159 4.63 16.12 -6.74
N TYR A 160 5.23 15.02 -6.30
CA TYR A 160 4.64 14.12 -5.31
C TYR A 160 5.25 14.34 -3.92
N VAL A 161 4.42 14.65 -2.95
CA VAL A 161 4.84 14.81 -1.56
C VAL A 161 4.19 13.71 -0.71
N PRO A 162 4.99 12.81 -0.07
CA PRO A 162 4.46 11.88 0.91
C PRO A 162 4.24 12.61 2.24
N LEU A 163 3.04 12.60 2.76
CA LEU A 163 2.76 13.02 4.14
C LEU A 163 3.37 12.02 5.13
N PRO A 164 3.48 12.33 6.43
CA PRO A 164 3.99 11.39 7.41
C PRO A 164 3.30 10.03 7.34
N ALA A 165 4.03 8.96 7.66
CA ALA A 165 3.49 7.61 7.54
C ALA A 165 2.38 7.37 8.56
N PHE A 166 1.27 6.79 8.12
CA PHE A 166 0.18 6.34 8.99
C PHE A 166 0.54 5.13 9.84
N GLY A 167 1.51 4.35 9.39
CA GLY A 167 1.96 3.14 10.06
C GLY A 167 2.65 2.19 9.10
N GLN A 168 3.01 1.02 9.63
CA GLN A 168 3.76 -0.01 8.91
C GLN A 168 2.91 -1.24 8.67
N ALA A 169 2.97 -1.77 7.45
CA ALA A 169 2.45 -3.09 7.13
C ALA A 169 3.63 -4.08 7.02
N PRO A 170 3.55 -5.26 7.66
CA PRO A 170 4.56 -6.28 7.47
C PRO A 170 4.60 -6.76 6.01
N SER A 171 5.76 -7.18 5.56
CA SER A 171 5.94 -7.86 4.28
C SER A 171 5.13 -9.16 4.23
N HIS A 172 4.91 -9.70 3.03
CA HIS A 172 4.10 -10.90 2.86
C HIS A 172 4.72 -12.09 3.62
N PRO A 173 4.00 -12.70 4.57
CA PRO A 173 4.49 -13.83 5.33
C PRO A 173 4.26 -15.15 4.59
N VAL A 174 5.22 -16.05 4.68
CA VAL A 174 5.00 -17.48 4.43
C VAL A 174 4.50 -18.10 5.71
N MET A 175 3.27 -18.58 5.70
CA MET A 175 2.59 -19.11 6.89
C MET A 175 2.43 -20.62 6.79
N TYR A 176 2.40 -21.27 7.93
CA TYR A 176 2.18 -22.72 8.01
C TYR A 176 1.22 -23.06 9.16
N ASN A 177 0.61 -24.24 9.08
CA ASN A 177 -0.18 -24.78 10.16
C ASN A 177 0.73 -25.67 11.06
N PRO A 178 1.00 -25.27 12.32
CA PRO A 178 1.90 -26.00 13.21
C PRO A 178 1.38 -27.40 13.61
N GLU A 179 0.07 -27.64 13.49
CA GLU A 179 -0.52 -28.96 13.76
C GLU A 179 -0.36 -29.93 12.58
N LYS A 180 -0.15 -29.41 11.37
CA LYS A 180 -0.06 -30.20 10.14
C LYS A 180 1.35 -30.33 9.58
N LEU A 181 2.24 -29.41 9.94
CA LEU A 181 3.61 -29.38 9.43
C LEU A 181 4.58 -29.63 10.59
N ASP A 182 5.20 -30.80 10.58
CA ASP A 182 6.19 -31.17 11.60
C ASP A 182 7.46 -30.30 11.50
N VAL A 183 8.23 -30.29 12.58
CA VAL A 183 9.44 -29.46 12.71
C VAL A 183 10.49 -29.81 11.66
N GLN A 184 10.65 -31.08 11.31
CA GLN A 184 11.66 -31.53 10.35
C GLN A 184 11.33 -31.03 8.94
N THR A 185 10.10 -31.21 8.51
CA THR A 185 9.61 -30.74 7.20
C THR A 185 9.66 -29.21 7.12
N ARG A 186 9.23 -28.52 8.18
CA ARG A 186 9.33 -27.05 8.25
C ARG A 186 10.77 -26.57 8.12
N THR A 187 11.70 -27.19 8.83
CA THR A 187 13.12 -26.82 8.77
C THR A 187 13.70 -27.06 7.37
N ALA A 188 13.33 -28.17 6.72
CA ALA A 188 13.75 -28.46 5.35
C ALA A 188 13.23 -27.41 4.36
N ILE A 189 11.96 -27.02 4.47
CA ILE A 189 11.37 -25.97 3.64
C ILE A 189 12.08 -24.63 3.88
N LEU A 190 12.27 -24.24 5.14
CA LEU A 190 12.95 -22.98 5.49
C LEU A 190 14.38 -22.95 4.94
N ASN A 191 15.13 -24.04 5.08
CA ASN A 191 16.49 -24.13 4.53
C ASN A 191 16.50 -24.05 3.00
N ALA A 192 15.53 -24.67 2.33
CA ALA A 192 15.39 -24.55 0.88
C ALA A 192 15.08 -23.09 0.46
N MET A 193 14.19 -22.42 1.17
CA MET A 193 13.87 -21.00 0.92
C MET A 193 15.10 -20.10 1.14
N LEU A 194 15.86 -20.33 2.22
CA LEU A 194 17.07 -19.56 2.52
C LEU A 194 18.22 -19.85 1.54
N ALA A 195 18.22 -21.01 0.90
CA ALA A 195 19.19 -21.35 -0.13
C ALA A 195 18.87 -20.71 -1.49
N MET A 196 17.63 -20.23 -1.70
CA MET A 196 17.29 -19.44 -2.89
C MET A 196 17.99 -18.09 -2.80
N ASN A 197 18.78 -17.75 -3.79
CA ASN A 197 19.51 -16.50 -3.89
C ASN A 197 19.45 -15.96 -5.32
N ASN A 198 20.05 -14.81 -5.57
CA ASN A 198 20.06 -14.15 -6.88
C ASN A 198 20.75 -14.94 -8.00
N GLU A 199 21.50 -16.00 -7.66
CA GLU A 199 22.15 -16.87 -8.62
C GLU A 199 21.23 -18.03 -9.05
N MET A 200 20.17 -18.27 -8.29
CA MET A 200 19.13 -19.22 -8.64
C MET A 200 18.15 -18.55 -9.59
N TYR A 201 18.44 -18.61 -10.86
CA TYR A 201 17.44 -18.24 -11.84
C TYR A 201 16.58 -19.46 -12.18
N VAL A 202 15.38 -19.19 -12.55
CA VAL A 202 14.43 -20.17 -13.07
C VAL A 202 14.30 -19.94 -14.55
N GLU A 203 14.34 -21.01 -15.31
CA GLU A 203 14.09 -20.97 -16.75
C GLU A 203 12.69 -20.38 -17.02
N ASP A 204 12.53 -19.79 -18.18
CA ASP A 204 11.22 -19.37 -18.64
C ASP A 204 10.26 -20.56 -18.61
N TYR A 205 9.08 -20.36 -18.05
CA TYR A 205 8.06 -21.39 -18.03
C TYR A 205 6.75 -20.87 -18.63
N GLU A 206 6.03 -21.76 -19.26
CA GLU A 206 4.72 -21.45 -19.83
C GLU A 206 3.61 -21.89 -18.87
N MET A 207 2.68 -20.97 -18.60
CA MET A 207 1.47 -21.25 -17.88
C MET A 207 0.29 -20.55 -18.55
N GLN A 208 -0.74 -21.30 -18.90
CA GLN A 208 -1.94 -20.79 -19.57
C GLN A 208 -1.65 -20.03 -20.88
N GLY A 209 -0.61 -20.46 -21.63
CA GLY A 209 -0.23 -19.83 -22.89
C GLY A 209 0.52 -18.51 -22.77
N GLN A 210 1.01 -18.18 -21.59
CA GLN A 210 1.90 -17.03 -21.33
C GLN A 210 3.24 -17.52 -20.83
N THR A 211 4.31 -16.94 -21.36
CA THR A 211 5.68 -17.18 -20.90
C THR A 211 5.97 -16.25 -19.71
N TYR A 212 6.42 -16.84 -18.63
CA TYR A 212 6.86 -16.12 -17.43
C TYR A 212 8.35 -16.34 -17.25
N THR A 213 9.10 -15.27 -17.07
CA THR A 213 10.49 -15.32 -16.62
C THR A 213 10.49 -15.29 -15.10
N GLY A 214 10.97 -16.36 -14.49
CA GLY A 214 11.11 -16.42 -13.05
C GLY A 214 12.25 -15.49 -12.61
N CYS A 215 11.94 -14.36 -12.00
CA CYS A 215 12.90 -13.56 -11.25
C CYS A 215 12.71 -13.82 -9.77
N TYR A 216 13.73 -14.34 -9.15
CA TYR A 216 13.76 -14.56 -7.72
C TYR A 216 14.91 -13.78 -7.12
N ASN A 217 14.60 -12.63 -6.59
CA ASN A 217 15.45 -11.84 -5.73
C ASN A 217 14.92 -11.91 -4.30
#